data_f792e8a781cf108c316baf9af80b35ae
#
_entry.id   f792e8a781cf108c316baf9af80b35ae
#
_cell.length_a   1.000
_cell.length_b   1.000
_cell.length_c   1.000
_cell.angle_alpha   90.00
_cell.angle_beta   90.00
_cell.angle_gamma   90.00
#
_symmetry.space_group_name_H-M   'P 1'
#
loop_
_entity.id
_entity.type
_entity.pdbx_description
1 polymer ?
#
loop_
_entity_poly.entity_id
_entity_poly.type
_entity_poly.pdbx_seq_one_letter_code
_entity_poly.pdbx_strand_id
1 'polypeptide(L)'
;MNITFENSIKLLRNLEFSGVEVCLVSKYWDDSDVMKFYDAGYRKFGESRINELIRRTGIFPKDIEWHFIGNIRSRDIGKICKHAKIIQSFDRPDLLSKLEQYPDIEILIQINISGHENRNGILVEDIENVIEKIEMHEIKCNGFMVHPPMDSSIEQKKQWFKETNLIFSKYHNYTTLSMGTSHDFELANEFGATLNRLGRRLLDNK
;
A
#
# COMPACT_ATOMS: atom_id res chain seq x y z
N MET A 1 -0.29 -0.25 26.37
CA MET A 1 1.19 -0.41 26.24
C MET A 1 1.71 0.88 25.63
N ASN A 2 2.67 1.50 26.29
CA ASN A 2 3.33 2.65 25.69
C ASN A 2 4.06 2.19 24.43
N ILE A 3 3.83 2.89 23.32
CA ILE A 3 4.52 2.62 22.06
C ILE A 3 5.92 3.23 22.22
N THR A 4 6.94 2.40 22.38
CA THR A 4 8.34 2.82 22.30
C THR A 4 8.92 2.41 20.97
N PHE A 5 9.97 3.06 20.53
CA PHE A 5 10.68 2.68 19.29
C PHE A 5 11.11 1.20 19.32
N GLU A 6 11.59 0.72 20.47
CA GLU A 6 11.99 -0.68 20.64
C GLU A 6 10.82 -1.65 20.45
N ASN A 7 9.63 -1.32 21.01
CA ASN A 7 8.42 -2.12 20.82
C ASN A 7 7.96 -2.13 19.37
N SER A 8 8.12 -1.01 18.66
CA SER A 8 7.83 -0.91 17.23
C SER A 8 8.76 -1.78 16.39
N ILE A 9 10.06 -1.75 16.67
CA ILE A 9 11.03 -2.63 16.00
C ILE A 9 10.74 -4.11 16.29
N LYS A 10 10.38 -4.44 17.52
CA LYS A 10 9.99 -5.82 17.89
C LYS A 10 8.75 -6.28 17.12
N LEU A 11 7.73 -5.42 17.00
CA LEU A 11 6.53 -5.70 16.22
C LEU A 11 6.89 -5.96 14.74
N LEU A 12 7.68 -5.08 14.14
CA LEU A 12 8.06 -5.19 12.73
C LEU A 12 8.84 -6.48 12.46
N ARG A 13 9.81 -6.83 13.31
CA ARG A 13 10.55 -8.09 13.20
C ARG A 13 9.66 -9.33 13.33
N ASN A 14 8.66 -9.29 14.21
CA ASN A 14 7.71 -10.39 14.34
C ASN A 14 6.87 -10.57 13.07
N LEU A 15 6.46 -9.48 12.43
CA LEU A 15 5.73 -9.54 11.16
C LEU A 15 6.60 -10.10 10.04
N GLU A 16 7.83 -9.63 9.91
CA GLU A 16 8.81 -10.14 8.94
C GLU A 16 9.09 -11.64 9.16
N PHE A 17 9.24 -12.06 10.42
CA PHE A 17 9.42 -13.48 10.75
C PHE A 17 8.21 -14.34 10.36
N SER A 18 7.01 -13.76 10.38
CA SER A 18 5.77 -14.40 9.93
C SER A 18 5.59 -14.34 8.40
N GLY A 19 6.56 -13.79 7.67
CA GLY A 19 6.48 -13.64 6.21
C GLY A 19 5.64 -12.46 5.72
N VAL A 20 5.29 -11.51 6.61
CA VAL A 20 4.51 -10.33 6.27
C VAL A 20 5.41 -9.10 6.20
N GLU A 21 5.52 -8.50 5.03
CA GLU A 21 6.24 -7.25 4.84
C GLU A 21 5.48 -6.05 5.40
N VAL A 22 6.19 -4.96 5.68
CA VAL A 22 5.57 -3.74 6.18
C VAL A 22 5.99 -2.52 5.36
N CYS A 23 5.00 -1.81 4.84
CA CYS A 23 5.15 -0.45 4.34
C CYS A 23 4.92 0.53 5.49
N LEU A 24 5.95 1.28 5.85
CA LEU A 24 5.92 2.26 6.93
C LEU A 24 5.23 3.54 6.46
N VAL A 25 4.00 3.78 6.94
CA VAL A 25 3.18 4.92 6.50
C VAL A 25 3.62 6.19 7.22
N SER A 26 4.44 6.98 6.55
CA SER A 26 5.16 8.12 7.12
C SER A 26 4.44 9.48 7.01
N LYS A 27 3.22 9.53 6.50
CA LYS A 27 2.47 10.76 6.18
C LYS A 27 2.30 11.77 7.33
N TYR A 28 2.47 11.34 8.58
CA TYR A 28 2.40 12.17 9.79
C TYR A 28 3.70 12.15 10.60
N TRP A 29 4.74 11.50 10.08
CA TRP A 29 6.02 11.38 10.75
C TRP A 29 6.89 12.61 10.48
N ASP A 30 7.70 12.97 11.47
CA ASP A 30 8.80 13.90 11.23
C ASP A 30 9.92 13.20 10.45
N ASP A 31 10.76 13.96 9.81
CA ASP A 31 11.88 13.42 9.04
C ASP A 31 12.86 12.63 9.92
N SER A 32 13.03 13.04 11.19
CA SER A 32 13.83 12.29 12.17
C SER A 32 13.26 10.89 12.48
N ASP A 33 11.92 10.74 12.47
CA ASP A 33 11.29 9.43 12.68
C ASP A 33 11.52 8.52 11.47
N VAL A 34 11.42 9.07 10.25
CA VAL A 34 11.74 8.33 9.03
C VAL A 34 13.18 7.82 9.08
N MET A 35 14.15 8.69 9.46
CA MET A 35 15.56 8.30 9.57
C MET A 35 15.80 7.23 10.63
N LYS A 36 15.15 7.30 11.81
CA LYS A 36 15.28 6.26 12.83
C LYS A 36 14.92 4.86 12.31
N PHE A 37 13.81 4.74 11.55
CA PHE A 37 13.44 3.47 10.95
C PHE A 37 14.34 3.09 9.77
N TYR A 38 14.81 4.05 8.99
CA TYR A 38 15.81 3.81 7.96
C TYR A 38 17.11 3.25 8.55
N ASP A 39 17.64 3.86 9.62
CA ASP A 39 18.84 3.40 10.32
C ASP A 39 18.66 2.02 10.96
N ALA A 40 17.43 1.68 11.35
CA ALA A 40 17.07 0.33 11.82
C ALA A 40 16.96 -0.71 10.68
N GLY A 41 17.18 -0.32 9.41
CA GLY A 41 17.22 -1.23 8.27
C GLY A 41 15.98 -1.23 7.39
N TYR A 42 14.92 -0.48 7.74
CA TYR A 42 13.69 -0.45 6.95
C TYR A 42 13.85 0.42 5.70
N ARG A 43 13.28 -0.03 4.60
CA ARG A 43 13.40 0.65 3.29
C ARG A 43 12.06 0.96 2.63
N LYS A 44 10.96 0.31 3.01
CA LYS A 44 9.63 0.48 2.39
C LYS A 44 8.82 1.53 3.15
N PHE A 45 8.64 2.71 2.54
CA PHE A 45 7.91 3.82 3.14
C PHE A 45 6.74 4.26 2.26
N GLY A 46 5.61 4.58 2.89
CA GLY A 46 4.37 4.97 2.20
C GLY A 46 3.99 6.42 2.41
N GLU A 47 3.73 7.12 1.32
CA GLU A 47 3.22 8.49 1.30
C GLU A 47 1.89 8.61 0.57
N SER A 48 1.00 9.43 1.13
CA SER A 48 -0.32 9.72 0.52
C SER A 48 -0.43 11.10 -0.10
N ARG A 49 0.53 11.99 0.13
CA ARG A 49 0.58 13.36 -0.36
C ARG A 49 1.73 13.54 -1.33
N ILE A 50 1.42 13.92 -2.56
CA ILE A 50 2.41 14.05 -3.63
C ILE A 50 3.54 15.05 -3.29
N ASN A 51 3.22 16.16 -2.66
CA ASN A 51 4.22 17.16 -2.30
C ASN A 51 5.22 16.62 -1.27
N GLU A 52 4.75 15.82 -0.30
CA GLU A 52 5.62 15.16 0.67
C GLU A 52 6.47 14.06 0.03
N LEU A 53 5.89 13.28 -0.89
CA LEU A 53 6.64 12.29 -1.65
C LEU A 53 7.81 12.95 -2.40
N ILE A 54 7.55 14.03 -3.16
CA ILE A 54 8.57 14.77 -3.90
C ILE A 54 9.64 15.33 -2.96
N ARG A 55 9.22 15.97 -1.87
CA ARG A 55 10.15 16.54 -0.88
C ARG A 55 11.07 15.46 -0.30
N ARG A 56 10.48 14.36 0.17
CA ARG A 56 11.20 13.27 0.85
C ARG A 56 12.16 12.54 -0.08
N THR A 57 11.76 12.23 -1.29
CA THR A 57 12.67 11.61 -2.27
C THR A 57 13.85 12.51 -2.65
N GLY A 58 13.74 13.84 -2.41
CA GLY A 58 14.81 14.80 -2.62
C GLY A 58 15.85 14.83 -1.48
N ILE A 59 15.44 14.51 -0.25
CA ILE A 59 16.30 14.68 0.95
C ILE A 59 16.73 13.37 1.60
N PHE A 60 15.98 12.27 1.37
CA PHE A 60 16.29 10.96 1.96
C PHE A 60 17.18 10.11 1.04
N PRO A 61 17.83 9.04 1.59
CA PRO A 61 18.64 8.11 0.81
C PRO A 61 17.89 7.49 -0.36
N LYS A 62 18.61 7.24 -1.46
CA LYS A 62 18.00 6.80 -2.72
C LYS A 62 17.62 5.32 -2.75
N ASP A 63 18.07 4.54 -1.76
CA ASP A 63 17.70 3.14 -1.55
C ASP A 63 16.38 2.96 -0.79
N ILE A 64 15.70 4.06 -0.42
CA ILE A 64 14.33 4.00 0.09
C ILE A 64 13.38 3.69 -1.06
N GLU A 65 12.59 2.65 -0.86
CA GLU A 65 11.50 2.25 -1.72
C GLU A 65 10.21 2.99 -1.31
N TRP A 66 9.92 4.07 -2.03
CA TRP A 66 8.74 4.88 -1.76
C TRP A 66 7.50 4.28 -2.41
N HIS A 67 6.47 4.02 -1.61
CA HIS A 67 5.14 3.61 -2.07
C HIS A 67 4.19 4.79 -2.06
N PHE A 68 3.48 5.02 -3.16
CA PHE A 68 2.38 5.96 -3.17
C PHE A 68 1.07 5.26 -2.78
N ILE A 69 0.41 5.77 -1.75
CA ILE A 69 -0.82 5.20 -1.17
C ILE A 69 -1.96 6.23 -1.11
N GLY A 70 -1.84 7.34 -1.85
CA GLY A 70 -2.82 8.41 -1.89
C GLY A 70 -3.68 8.38 -3.14
N ASN A 71 -4.68 9.27 -3.23
CA ASN A 71 -5.52 9.39 -4.40
C ASN A 71 -4.73 9.88 -5.62
N ILE A 72 -4.94 9.24 -6.77
CA ILE A 72 -4.27 9.57 -8.01
C ILE A 72 -5.10 10.59 -8.78
N ARG A 73 -4.52 11.77 -9.00
CA ARG A 73 -5.07 12.76 -9.93
C ARG A 73 -4.34 12.66 -11.27
N SER A 74 -5.05 12.75 -12.38
CA SER A 74 -4.48 12.62 -13.73
C SER A 74 -3.30 13.55 -14.03
N ARG A 75 -3.29 14.74 -13.40
CA ARG A 75 -2.19 15.72 -13.54
C ARG A 75 -0.94 15.37 -12.71
N ASP A 76 -1.08 14.48 -11.71
CA ASP A 76 -0.01 14.16 -10.78
C ASP A 76 0.69 12.83 -11.11
N ILE A 77 0.12 12.01 -12.00
CA ILE A 77 0.62 10.66 -12.29
C ILE A 77 2.10 10.65 -12.70
N GLY A 78 2.53 11.54 -13.57
CA GLY A 78 3.94 11.61 -13.99
C GLY A 78 4.90 11.99 -12.85
N LYS A 79 4.42 12.81 -11.89
CA LYS A 79 5.21 13.11 -10.68
C LYS A 79 5.26 11.91 -9.74
N ILE A 80 4.14 11.21 -9.57
CA ILE A 80 4.09 10.00 -8.74
C ILE A 80 5.09 8.97 -9.29
N CYS A 81 5.03 8.68 -10.60
CA CYS A 81 5.91 7.70 -11.24
C CYS A 81 7.41 8.04 -11.16
N LYS A 82 7.76 9.32 -11.10
CA LYS A 82 9.17 9.75 -10.95
C LYS A 82 9.71 9.61 -9.53
N HIS A 83 8.84 9.50 -8.55
CA HIS A 83 9.22 9.56 -7.13
C HIS A 83 8.80 8.31 -6.33
N ALA A 84 7.84 7.54 -6.80
CA ALA A 84 7.46 6.27 -6.19
C ALA A 84 8.07 5.09 -6.95
N LYS A 85 8.34 4.00 -6.23
CA LYS A 85 8.65 2.70 -6.80
C LYS A 85 7.37 1.90 -7.06
N ILE A 86 6.41 2.00 -6.14
CA ILE A 86 5.14 1.27 -6.19
C ILE A 86 3.98 2.23 -5.97
N ILE A 87 2.94 2.13 -6.80
CA ILE A 87 1.65 2.76 -6.58
C ILE A 87 0.69 1.70 -6.05
N GLN A 88 0.41 1.72 -4.75
CA GLN A 88 -0.52 0.75 -4.15
C GLN A 88 -2.00 1.11 -4.36
N SER A 89 -2.28 2.36 -4.64
CA SER A 89 -3.64 2.91 -4.75
C SER A 89 -4.10 3.05 -6.20
N PHE A 90 -3.69 2.12 -7.08
CA PHE A 90 -4.05 2.24 -8.50
C PHE A 90 -5.51 1.84 -8.72
N ASP A 91 -6.33 2.82 -9.10
CA ASP A 91 -7.75 2.69 -9.40
C ASP A 91 -8.17 3.47 -10.66
N ARG A 92 -7.20 3.80 -11.53
CA ARG A 92 -7.36 4.69 -12.68
C ARG A 92 -6.91 4.02 -13.99
N PRO A 93 -7.67 3.05 -14.54
CA PRO A 93 -7.32 2.38 -15.79
C PRO A 93 -7.17 3.33 -16.99
N ASP A 94 -7.82 4.49 -16.94
CA ASP A 94 -7.68 5.57 -17.91
C ASP A 94 -6.27 6.22 -17.95
N LEU A 95 -5.41 5.90 -16.99
CA LEU A 95 -4.04 6.41 -16.91
C LEU A 95 -2.97 5.39 -17.34
N LEU A 96 -3.34 4.17 -17.75
CA LEU A 96 -2.38 3.12 -18.11
C LEU A 96 -1.43 3.58 -19.24
N SER A 97 -1.95 4.22 -20.30
CA SER A 97 -1.12 4.76 -21.38
C SER A 97 -0.06 5.79 -20.94
N LYS A 98 -0.29 6.45 -19.80
CA LYS A 98 0.71 7.35 -19.22
C LYS A 98 1.77 6.58 -18.43
N LEU A 99 1.43 5.43 -17.84
CA LEU A 99 2.36 4.60 -17.09
C LEU A 99 3.39 3.91 -17.99
N GLU A 100 3.07 3.63 -19.27
CA GLU A 100 4.01 3.07 -20.24
C GLU A 100 5.33 3.86 -20.36
N GLN A 101 5.29 5.15 -20.08
CA GLN A 101 6.48 6.01 -20.09
C GLN A 101 7.39 5.79 -18.86
N TYR A 102 6.98 4.93 -17.90
CA TYR A 102 7.66 4.68 -16.65
C TYR A 102 7.81 3.16 -16.40
N PRO A 103 8.67 2.46 -17.15
CA PRO A 103 8.75 0.99 -17.15
C PRO A 103 9.18 0.38 -15.81
N ASP A 104 9.74 1.19 -14.90
CA ASP A 104 10.18 0.74 -13.58
C ASP A 104 9.11 0.89 -12.49
N ILE A 105 7.97 1.55 -12.82
CA ILE A 105 6.87 1.68 -11.87
C ILE A 105 6.12 0.36 -11.73
N GLU A 106 5.77 0.03 -10.51
CA GLU A 106 4.92 -1.11 -10.21
C GLU A 106 3.59 -0.64 -9.62
N ILE A 107 2.53 -1.37 -9.87
CA ILE A 107 1.22 -1.03 -9.33
C ILE A 107 0.62 -2.20 -8.53
N LEU A 108 -0.20 -1.86 -7.54
CA LEU A 108 -1.20 -2.74 -6.97
C LEU A 108 -2.58 -2.17 -7.31
N ILE A 109 -3.49 -3.02 -7.76
CA ILE A 109 -4.86 -2.62 -8.02
C ILE A 109 -5.56 -2.38 -6.69
N GLN A 110 -6.01 -1.16 -6.45
CA GLN A 110 -6.83 -0.88 -5.29
C GLN A 110 -8.25 -1.39 -5.54
N ILE A 111 -8.74 -2.28 -4.68
CA ILE A 111 -10.10 -2.82 -4.75
C ILE A 111 -11.03 -2.03 -3.83
N ASN A 112 -12.18 -1.60 -4.35
CA ASN A 112 -13.32 -1.15 -3.56
C ASN A 112 -14.15 -2.35 -3.11
N ILE A 113 -13.65 -3.06 -2.11
CA ILE A 113 -14.27 -4.29 -1.62
C ILE A 113 -15.64 -4.06 -0.96
N SER A 114 -15.90 -2.84 -0.51
CA SER A 114 -17.18 -2.50 0.12
C SER A 114 -18.30 -2.18 -0.87
N GLY A 115 -17.97 -1.92 -2.13
CA GLY A 115 -18.92 -1.50 -3.17
C GLY A 115 -19.52 -0.09 -2.95
N HIS A 116 -19.07 0.67 -1.93
CA HIS A 116 -19.61 2.01 -1.69
C HIS A 116 -19.12 3.00 -2.76
N GLU A 117 -20.05 3.73 -3.39
CA GLU A 117 -19.77 4.68 -4.48
C GLU A 117 -18.78 5.81 -4.09
N ASN A 118 -18.78 6.21 -2.82
CA ASN A 118 -17.91 7.28 -2.31
C ASN A 118 -16.49 6.79 -1.94
N ARG A 119 -16.14 5.56 -2.29
CA ARG A 119 -14.82 5.00 -2.00
C ARG A 119 -14.03 4.74 -3.27
N ASN A 120 -12.74 5.04 -3.19
CA ASN A 120 -11.81 4.75 -4.27
C ASN A 120 -11.57 3.24 -4.39
N GLY A 121 -11.24 2.83 -5.58
CA GLY A 121 -10.90 1.45 -5.92
C GLY A 121 -11.74 0.92 -7.07
N ILE A 122 -11.23 -0.10 -7.72
CA ILE A 122 -11.92 -0.85 -8.78
C ILE A 122 -12.98 -1.73 -8.10
N LEU A 123 -14.19 -1.75 -8.64
CA LEU A 123 -15.23 -2.66 -8.17
C LEU A 123 -14.83 -4.12 -8.46
N VAL A 124 -15.30 -5.04 -7.65
CA VAL A 124 -14.92 -6.46 -7.75
C VAL A 124 -15.27 -7.04 -9.13
N GLU A 125 -16.41 -6.67 -9.68
CA GLU A 125 -16.88 -7.07 -11.01
C GLU A 125 -16.02 -6.55 -12.16
N ASP A 126 -15.27 -5.47 -11.96
CA ASP A 126 -14.45 -4.84 -12.99
C ASP A 126 -13.00 -5.32 -12.99
N ILE A 127 -12.57 -6.09 -11.99
CA ILE A 127 -11.15 -6.48 -11.79
C ILE A 127 -10.58 -7.18 -13.02
N GLU A 128 -11.29 -8.16 -13.59
CA GLU A 128 -10.80 -8.92 -14.75
C GLU A 128 -10.57 -8.01 -15.95
N ASN A 129 -11.51 -7.13 -16.28
CA ASN A 129 -11.37 -6.17 -17.37
C ASN A 129 -10.19 -5.18 -17.12
N VAL A 130 -9.95 -4.81 -15.86
CA VAL A 130 -8.80 -3.93 -15.52
C VAL A 130 -7.48 -4.67 -15.67
N ILE A 131 -7.40 -5.95 -15.28
CA ILE A 131 -6.20 -6.77 -15.46
C ILE A 131 -5.88 -6.95 -16.94
N GLU A 132 -6.85 -7.29 -17.78
CA GLU A 132 -6.66 -7.37 -19.23
C GLU A 132 -6.07 -6.08 -19.81
N LYS A 133 -6.58 -4.92 -19.38
CA LYS A 133 -6.03 -3.63 -19.82
C LYS A 133 -4.59 -3.41 -19.34
N ILE A 134 -4.27 -3.80 -18.09
CA ILE A 134 -2.93 -3.70 -17.53
C ILE A 134 -1.94 -4.55 -18.35
N GLU A 135 -2.34 -5.77 -18.70
CA GLU A 135 -1.55 -6.69 -19.54
C GLU A 135 -1.35 -6.12 -20.95
N MET A 136 -2.40 -5.56 -21.58
CA MET A 136 -2.31 -4.94 -22.90
C MET A 136 -1.34 -3.74 -22.94
N HIS A 137 -1.17 -3.01 -21.84
CA HIS A 137 -0.25 -1.89 -21.68
C HIS A 137 1.12 -2.32 -21.11
N GLU A 138 1.35 -3.61 -20.89
CA GLU A 138 2.59 -4.19 -20.36
C GLU A 138 3.04 -3.54 -19.01
N ILE A 139 2.09 -3.10 -18.18
CA ILE A 139 2.38 -2.48 -16.89
C ILE A 139 2.64 -3.56 -15.82
N LYS A 140 3.71 -3.38 -15.04
CA LYS A 140 4.05 -4.27 -13.93
C LYS A 140 3.00 -4.18 -12.82
N CYS A 141 2.16 -5.20 -12.70
CA CYS A 141 1.19 -5.34 -11.62
C CYS A 141 1.54 -6.53 -10.76
N ASN A 142 1.74 -6.30 -9.46
CA ASN A 142 2.18 -7.35 -8.53
C ASN A 142 1.08 -7.82 -7.57
N GLY A 143 -0.14 -7.32 -7.70
CA GLY A 143 -1.24 -7.76 -6.85
C GLY A 143 -2.27 -6.69 -6.51
N PHE A 144 -2.80 -6.79 -5.32
CA PHE A 144 -3.93 -5.97 -4.88
C PHE A 144 -3.67 -5.20 -3.60
N MET A 145 -4.37 -4.09 -3.47
CA MET A 145 -4.47 -3.34 -2.24
C MET A 145 -5.93 -3.18 -1.84
N VAL A 146 -6.25 -3.40 -0.57
CA VAL A 146 -7.58 -3.11 -0.02
C VAL A 146 -7.47 -2.27 1.25
N HIS A 147 -8.41 -1.35 1.39
CA HIS A 147 -8.55 -0.52 2.59
C HIS A 147 -10.04 -0.41 2.95
N PRO A 148 -10.56 -1.34 3.78
CA PRO A 148 -11.95 -1.30 4.22
C PRO A 148 -12.29 0.01 4.94
N PRO A 149 -13.58 0.40 4.99
CA PRO A 149 -14.02 1.51 5.81
C PRO A 149 -13.60 1.33 7.28
N MET A 150 -13.12 2.40 7.91
CA MET A 150 -12.57 2.32 9.28
C MET A 150 -13.65 2.02 10.34
N ASP A 151 -14.85 2.49 10.10
CA ASP A 151 -16.05 2.37 10.96
C ASP A 151 -16.81 1.04 10.80
N SER A 152 -16.29 0.13 9.98
CA SER A 152 -16.90 -1.20 9.77
C SER A 152 -16.71 -2.11 10.98
N SER A 153 -17.67 -3.00 11.18
CA SER A 153 -17.57 -4.03 12.21
C SER A 153 -16.41 -5.01 11.92
N ILE A 154 -15.97 -5.72 12.96
CA ILE A 154 -14.94 -6.75 12.82
C ILE A 154 -15.41 -7.84 11.85
N GLU A 155 -16.66 -8.24 11.91
CA GLU A 155 -17.27 -9.26 11.06
C GLU A 155 -17.26 -8.83 9.61
N GLN A 156 -17.60 -7.58 9.31
CA GLN A 156 -17.52 -7.05 7.95
C GLN A 156 -16.08 -7.02 7.43
N LYS A 157 -15.11 -6.60 8.26
CA LYS A 157 -13.70 -6.62 7.87
C LYS A 157 -13.19 -8.03 7.60
N LYS A 158 -13.56 -9.02 8.44
CA LYS A 158 -13.25 -10.43 8.22
C LYS A 158 -13.77 -10.92 6.86
N GLN A 159 -15.02 -10.61 6.57
CA GLN A 159 -15.63 -11.00 5.29
C GLN A 159 -14.86 -10.39 4.12
N TRP A 160 -14.57 -9.10 4.14
CA TRP A 160 -13.86 -8.41 3.07
C TRP A 160 -12.41 -8.87 2.91
N PHE A 161 -11.69 -9.11 4.00
CA PHE A 161 -10.33 -9.65 3.90
C PHE A 161 -10.33 -11.06 3.32
N LYS A 162 -11.27 -11.91 3.73
CA LYS A 162 -11.46 -13.24 3.16
C LYS A 162 -11.79 -13.18 1.67
N GLU A 163 -12.71 -12.32 1.27
CA GLU A 163 -13.10 -12.13 -0.13
C GLU A 163 -11.92 -11.61 -0.96
N THR A 164 -11.18 -10.64 -0.44
CA THR A 164 -9.98 -10.12 -1.12
C THR A 164 -8.93 -11.22 -1.30
N ASN A 165 -8.71 -12.08 -0.31
CA ASN A 165 -7.79 -13.21 -0.44
C ASN A 165 -8.26 -14.24 -1.46
N LEU A 166 -9.57 -14.51 -1.55
CA LEU A 166 -10.14 -15.38 -2.58
C LEU A 166 -9.95 -14.80 -3.99
N ILE A 167 -10.06 -13.49 -4.16
CA ILE A 167 -9.73 -12.82 -5.42
C ILE A 167 -8.25 -12.98 -5.72
N PHE A 168 -7.38 -12.64 -4.78
CA PHE A 168 -5.93 -12.71 -4.94
C PHE A 168 -5.44 -14.12 -5.33
N SER A 169 -6.01 -15.16 -4.72
CA SER A 169 -5.63 -16.55 -4.97
C SER A 169 -5.91 -17.05 -6.40
N LYS A 170 -6.71 -16.33 -7.17
CA LYS A 170 -6.97 -16.64 -8.59
C LYS A 170 -5.79 -16.25 -9.50
N TYR A 171 -4.94 -15.33 -9.04
CA TYR A 171 -3.86 -14.72 -9.84
C TYR A 171 -2.50 -15.18 -9.34
N HIS A 172 -2.05 -16.37 -9.78
CA HIS A 172 -0.84 -17.03 -9.29
C HIS A 172 0.46 -16.26 -9.54
N ASN A 173 0.47 -15.34 -10.50
CA ASN A 173 1.62 -14.48 -10.79
C ASN A 173 1.71 -13.26 -9.85
N TYR A 174 0.67 -12.99 -9.06
CA TYR A 174 0.67 -11.89 -8.10
C TYR A 174 1.24 -12.34 -6.76
N THR A 175 2.11 -11.54 -6.19
CA THR A 175 2.81 -11.85 -4.94
C THR A 175 2.42 -10.94 -3.77
N THR A 176 1.76 -9.82 -4.06
CA THR A 176 1.50 -8.80 -3.06
C THR A 176 0.00 -8.63 -2.79
N LEU A 177 -0.40 -8.96 -1.57
CA LEU A 177 -1.71 -8.65 -1.03
C LEU A 177 -1.56 -7.61 0.08
N SER A 178 -1.68 -6.33 -0.30
CA SER A 178 -1.54 -5.21 0.62
C SER A 178 -2.87 -4.95 1.34
N MET A 179 -2.98 -5.43 2.57
CA MET A 179 -4.12 -5.18 3.45
C MET A 179 -3.69 -5.15 4.92
N GLY A 180 -4.51 -4.51 5.75
CA GLY A 180 -4.18 -4.28 7.15
C GLY A 180 -3.46 -2.96 7.39
N THR A 181 -4.01 -2.19 8.31
CA THR A 181 -3.48 -0.92 8.80
C THR A 181 -3.24 -1.00 10.30
N SER A 182 -2.82 0.10 10.93
CA SER A 182 -2.57 0.14 12.37
C SER A 182 -3.71 -0.37 13.26
N HIS A 183 -4.93 -0.47 12.74
CA HIS A 183 -6.13 -0.88 13.48
C HIS A 183 -6.59 -2.30 13.21
N ASP A 184 -6.15 -2.91 12.11
CA ASP A 184 -6.71 -4.17 11.63
C ASP A 184 -5.68 -5.11 10.95
N PHE A 185 -4.37 -4.81 11.08
CA PHE A 185 -3.31 -5.62 10.45
C PHE A 185 -3.25 -7.05 10.99
N GLU A 186 -3.48 -7.25 12.30
CA GLU A 186 -3.50 -8.58 12.90
C GLU A 186 -4.59 -9.44 12.25
N LEU A 187 -5.79 -8.86 12.12
CA LEU A 187 -6.90 -9.51 11.45
C LEU A 187 -6.60 -9.75 9.96
N ALA A 188 -6.03 -8.77 9.25
CA ALA A 188 -5.67 -8.93 7.85
C ALA A 188 -4.67 -10.07 7.62
N ASN A 189 -3.75 -10.28 8.56
CA ASN A 189 -2.76 -11.36 8.50
C ASN A 189 -3.39 -12.75 8.65
N GLU A 190 -4.44 -12.89 9.45
CA GLU A 190 -5.24 -14.13 9.53
C GLU A 190 -5.86 -14.52 8.16
N PHE A 191 -6.06 -13.53 7.29
CA PHE A 191 -6.62 -13.71 5.95
C PHE A 191 -5.59 -13.58 4.83
N GLY A 192 -4.29 -13.77 5.13
CA GLY A 192 -3.25 -13.91 4.12
C GLY A 192 -2.68 -12.59 3.58
N ALA A 193 -2.71 -11.49 4.34
CA ALA A 193 -1.96 -10.29 3.99
C ALA A 193 -0.48 -10.62 3.81
N THR A 194 0.14 -10.14 2.73
CA THR A 194 1.58 -10.25 2.52
C THR A 194 2.30 -8.92 2.77
N LEU A 195 1.55 -7.80 2.76
CA LEU A 195 2.07 -6.46 3.02
C LEU A 195 1.10 -5.68 3.91
N ASN A 196 1.54 -5.29 5.10
CA ASN A 196 0.80 -4.37 5.96
C ASN A 196 1.24 -2.92 5.76
N ARG A 197 0.34 -1.96 6.06
CA ARG A 197 0.62 -0.52 6.01
C ARG A 197 0.50 0.08 7.41
N LEU A 198 1.62 0.22 8.10
CA LEU A 198 1.64 0.66 9.50
C LEU A 198 2.23 2.07 9.63
N GLY A 199 1.55 2.93 10.35
CA GLY A 199 2.00 4.29 10.65
C GLY A 199 1.80 4.62 12.12
N ARG A 200 0.57 4.95 12.53
CA ARG A 200 0.23 5.35 13.90
C ARG A 200 0.56 4.30 14.97
N ARG A 201 0.59 3.02 14.60
CA ARG A 201 0.95 1.93 15.51
C ARG A 201 2.43 1.90 15.88
N LEU A 202 3.27 2.64 15.15
CA LEU A 202 4.73 2.61 15.28
C LEU A 202 5.33 3.83 15.99
N LEU A 203 4.53 4.86 16.23
CA LEU A 203 4.97 6.07 16.94
C LEU A 203 4.04 6.38 18.10
N ASP A 204 4.63 6.78 19.23
CA ASP A 204 3.89 7.35 20.35
C ASP A 204 3.21 8.67 19.95
N ASN A 205 1.89 8.73 20.15
CA ASN A 205 1.10 9.96 20.23
C ASN A 205 1.33 11.04 19.15
N LYS A 206 1.22 10.67 17.87
CA LYS A 206 0.98 11.69 16.83
C LYS A 206 -0.34 11.46 16.10
#